data_382f83abf32f29e04905f8f3c1d33e11
#
_entry.id   382f83abf32f29e04905f8f3c1d33e11
#
_cell.length_a   1.000
_cell.length_b   1.000
_cell.length_c   1.000
_cell.angle_alpha   90.00
_cell.angle_beta   90.00
_cell.angle_gamma   90.00
#
_symmetry.space_group_name_H-M   'P 1'
#
loop_
_entity.id
_entity.type
_entity.pdbx_description
1 polymer ?
#
loop_
_entity_poly.entity_id
_entity_poly.type
_entity_poly.pdbx_seq_one_letter_code
_entity_poly.pdbx_strand_id
1 'polypeptide(L)'
;MANPNLSWYYSGAYDRDRFRDFDFRVSLHSGLGALLYKFDDRSLRARMGAGTSREFGGQMDEWIPELQFGFDWERKLTKRTRLYTNFDLFPNVEELSDYRLNLRAGFETLLDEALDMRLRAFVFNQYDSQPGAGFNGNDLNYGLALVFGF
;
A
#
# COMPACT_ATOMS: atom_id res chain seq x y z
N MET A 1 8.20 -25.94 13.86
CA MET A 1 7.85 -25.90 12.42
C MET A 1 7.25 -24.56 12.10
N ALA A 2 7.81 -23.82 11.15
CA ALA A 2 7.22 -22.54 10.73
C ALA A 2 5.90 -22.83 10.00
N ASN A 3 4.84 -22.12 10.38
CA ASN A 3 3.56 -22.23 9.69
C ASN A 3 3.72 -21.64 8.28
N PRO A 4 3.50 -22.41 7.19
CA PRO A 4 3.72 -21.93 5.82
C PRO A 4 2.82 -20.75 5.43
N ASN A 5 1.78 -20.49 6.22
CA ASN A 5 0.84 -19.38 6.02
C ASN A 5 1.24 -18.10 6.77
N LEU A 6 2.26 -18.16 7.63
CA LEU A 6 2.73 -17.03 8.42
C LEU A 6 4.10 -16.60 7.91
N SER A 7 4.29 -15.31 7.70
CA SER A 7 5.54 -14.71 7.25
C SER A 7 5.86 -13.46 8.06
N TRP A 8 7.13 -13.22 8.29
CA TRP A 8 7.60 -11.94 8.79
C TRP A 8 7.87 -11.00 7.62
N TYR A 9 7.56 -9.72 7.75
CA TYR A 9 7.86 -8.72 6.73
C TYR A 9 8.54 -7.49 7.32
N TYR A 10 9.28 -6.81 6.46
CA TYR A 10 9.78 -5.46 6.66
C TYR A 10 9.34 -4.62 5.48
N SER A 11 8.94 -3.39 5.73
CA SER A 11 8.62 -2.42 4.70
C SER A 11 9.26 -1.08 5.00
N GLY A 12 9.74 -0.42 3.96
CA GLY A 12 10.23 0.94 4.02
C GLY A 12 9.62 1.73 2.87
N ALA A 13 9.22 2.95 3.14
CA ALA A 13 8.72 3.88 2.14
C ALA A 13 9.42 5.22 2.25
N TYR A 14 9.66 5.82 1.10
CA TYR A 14 10.13 7.18 0.97
C TYR A 14 9.14 7.91 0.07
N ASP A 15 8.41 8.85 0.65
CA ASP A 15 7.44 9.67 -0.04
C ASP A 15 7.95 11.09 -0.16
N ARG A 16 7.89 11.63 -1.36
CA ARG A 16 8.19 13.03 -1.64
C ARG A 16 7.02 13.63 -2.39
N ASP A 17 6.38 14.61 -1.76
CA ASP A 17 5.26 15.31 -2.36
C ASP A 17 5.42 16.81 -2.17
N ARG A 18 5.48 17.56 -3.27
CA ARG A 18 5.59 19.02 -3.27
C ARG A 18 4.26 19.73 -2.95
N PHE A 19 3.19 18.98 -2.88
CA PHE A 19 1.84 19.47 -2.58
C PHE A 19 1.42 19.21 -1.14
N ARG A 20 2.35 18.73 -0.29
CA ARG A 20 2.15 18.50 1.15
C ARG A 20 3.03 19.42 1.97
N ASP A 21 2.74 19.54 3.26
CA ASP A 21 3.43 20.41 4.22
C ASP A 21 4.79 19.87 4.67
N PHE A 22 5.38 18.93 3.92
CA PHE A 22 6.70 18.37 4.22
C PHE A 22 7.53 18.15 2.93
N ASP A 23 8.85 18.20 3.06
CA ASP A 23 9.75 17.95 1.94
C ASP A 23 9.78 16.48 1.53
N PHE A 24 9.85 15.60 2.51
CA PHE A 24 9.77 14.15 2.33
C PHE A 24 9.39 13.44 3.64
N ARG A 25 8.81 12.24 3.51
CA ARG A 25 8.47 11.34 4.61
C ARG A 25 9.22 10.04 4.46
N VAL A 26 9.79 9.55 5.56
CA VAL A 26 10.37 8.21 5.67
C VAL A 26 9.51 7.39 6.62
N SER A 27 9.16 6.18 6.21
CA SER A 27 8.37 5.25 7.02
C SER A 27 9.05 3.89 7.05
N LEU A 28 9.11 3.27 8.22
CA LEU A 28 9.71 1.95 8.45
C LEU A 28 8.74 1.12 9.29
N HIS A 29 8.35 -0.04 8.80
CA HIS A 29 7.44 -0.95 9.49
C HIS A 29 7.94 -2.38 9.45
N SER A 30 7.55 -3.15 10.44
CA SER A 30 7.81 -4.59 10.52
C SER A 30 6.64 -5.29 11.19
N GLY A 31 6.38 -6.53 10.80
CA GLY A 31 5.25 -7.25 11.35
C GLY A 31 5.06 -8.64 10.78
N LEU A 32 3.88 -9.18 11.01
CA LEU A 32 3.47 -10.51 10.59
C LEU A 32 2.45 -10.42 9.46
N GLY A 33 2.66 -11.22 8.43
CA GLY A 33 1.72 -11.47 7.36
C GLY A 33 1.15 -12.88 7.44
N ALA A 34 -0.16 -13.01 7.36
CA ALA A 34 -0.86 -14.29 7.35
C ALA A 34 -1.60 -14.48 6.04
N LEU A 35 -1.36 -15.62 5.38
CA LEU A 35 -2.13 -16.05 4.22
C LEU A 35 -3.44 -16.66 4.73
N LEU A 36 -4.54 -15.90 4.63
CA LEU A 36 -5.85 -16.30 5.16
C LEU A 36 -6.49 -17.39 4.29
N TYR A 37 -6.39 -17.23 2.97
CA TYR A 37 -6.72 -18.28 2.01
C TYR A 37 -5.96 -18.12 0.70
N LYS A 38 -5.77 -19.24 0.02
CA LYS A 38 -5.21 -19.30 -1.33
C LYS A 38 -5.89 -20.43 -2.10
N PHE A 39 -6.63 -20.05 -3.13
CA PHE A 39 -7.21 -20.93 -4.13
C PHE A 39 -6.51 -20.68 -5.47
N ASP A 40 -6.81 -21.48 -6.47
CA ASP A 40 -6.19 -21.35 -7.80
C ASP A 40 -6.54 -20.00 -8.47
N ASP A 41 -7.73 -19.46 -8.15
CA ASP A 41 -8.27 -18.24 -8.73
C ASP A 41 -8.23 -17.01 -7.81
N ARG A 42 -7.95 -17.17 -6.52
CA ARG A 42 -8.02 -16.08 -5.54
C ARG A 42 -7.15 -16.29 -4.32
N SER A 43 -6.66 -15.20 -3.75
CA SER A 43 -5.90 -15.22 -2.50
C SER A 43 -6.21 -13.98 -1.66
N LEU A 44 -6.07 -14.13 -0.35
CA LEU A 44 -6.12 -13.05 0.63
C LEU A 44 -5.01 -13.24 1.64
N ARG A 45 -4.21 -12.21 1.80
CA ARG A 45 -3.20 -12.07 2.85
C ARG A 45 -3.58 -10.88 3.74
N ALA A 46 -3.53 -11.08 5.04
CA ALA A 46 -3.59 -10.00 6.02
C ALA A 46 -2.19 -9.70 6.56
N ARG A 47 -1.97 -8.45 6.95
CA ARG A 47 -0.73 -7.99 7.56
C ARG A 47 -1.05 -7.18 8.80
N MET A 48 -0.24 -7.36 9.85
CA MET A 48 -0.30 -6.55 11.06
C MET A 48 1.12 -6.32 11.55
N GLY A 49 1.43 -5.09 11.87
CA GLY A 49 2.77 -4.69 12.31
C GLY A 49 2.79 -3.39 13.08
N ALA A 50 3.99 -2.97 13.40
CA ALA A 50 4.27 -1.69 14.00
C ALA A 50 5.51 -1.07 13.34
N GLY A 51 5.62 0.22 13.46
CA GLY A 51 6.73 0.95 12.88
C GLY A 51 6.73 2.40 13.31
N THR A 52 7.36 3.21 12.50
CA THR A 52 7.47 4.64 12.74
C THR A 52 7.58 5.38 11.43
N SER A 53 7.11 6.61 11.42
CA SER A 53 7.32 7.54 10.31
C SER A 53 7.89 8.87 10.81
N ARG A 54 8.55 9.59 9.93
CA ARG A 54 9.02 10.96 10.18
C ARG A 54 8.87 11.80 8.93
N GLU A 55 8.33 12.98 9.12
CA GLU A 55 8.25 14.02 8.10
C GLU A 55 9.39 15.00 8.30
N PHE A 56 10.12 15.27 7.24
CA PHE A 56 11.21 16.22 7.23
C PHE A 56 10.78 17.49 6.53
N GLY A 57 11.05 18.65 7.15
CA GLY A 57 10.67 19.96 6.62
C GLY A 57 9.22 20.36 6.88
N GLY A 58 8.42 19.53 7.56
CA GLY A 58 7.06 19.82 7.98
C GLY A 58 6.99 20.47 9.37
N GLN A 59 5.76 20.71 9.85
CA GLN A 59 5.50 21.27 11.19
C GLN A 59 5.83 20.29 12.32
N MET A 60 5.73 18.97 12.06
CA MET A 60 6.05 17.89 12.99
C MET A 60 7.23 17.07 12.50
N ASP A 61 8.45 17.57 12.72
CA ASP A 61 9.70 16.88 12.37
C ASP A 61 10.15 15.95 13.51
N GLU A 62 9.32 14.96 13.83
CA GLU A 62 9.60 13.95 14.85
C GLU A 62 9.21 12.54 14.40
N TRP A 63 9.74 11.52 15.09
CA TRP A 63 9.39 10.14 14.83
C TRP A 63 8.03 9.80 15.47
N ILE A 64 7.05 9.48 14.65
CA ILE A 64 5.69 9.11 15.06
C ILE A 64 5.58 7.58 15.09
N PRO A 65 5.30 6.97 16.25
CA PRO A 65 5.07 5.53 16.32
C PRO A 65 3.71 5.19 15.72
N GLU A 66 3.69 4.18 14.83
CA GLU A 66 2.50 3.77 14.08
C GLU A 66 2.28 2.27 14.19
N LEU A 67 1.03 1.85 14.19
CA LEU A 67 0.66 0.49 13.85
C LEU A 67 0.47 0.38 12.33
N GLN A 68 0.50 -0.83 11.82
CA GLN A 68 0.15 -1.12 10.43
C GLN A 68 -0.86 -2.26 10.40
N PHE A 69 -1.96 -2.04 9.70
CA PHE A 69 -2.93 -3.06 9.35
C PHE A 69 -3.12 -3.03 7.85
N GLY A 70 -3.03 -4.19 7.22
CA GLY A 70 -3.18 -4.25 5.78
C GLY A 70 -3.74 -5.56 5.28
N PHE A 71 -4.21 -5.54 4.04
CA PHE A 71 -4.54 -6.76 3.31
C PHE A 71 -4.17 -6.64 1.83
N ASP A 72 -3.84 -7.78 1.25
CA ASP A 72 -3.62 -7.97 -0.17
C ASP A 72 -4.63 -9.00 -0.67
N TRP A 73 -5.49 -8.57 -1.57
CA TRP A 73 -6.45 -9.43 -2.21
C TRP A 73 -6.18 -9.51 -3.72
N GLU A 74 -6.23 -10.71 -4.24
CA GLU A 74 -6.11 -10.97 -5.66
C GLU A 74 -7.18 -11.95 -6.13
N ARG A 75 -7.72 -11.72 -7.32
CA ARG A 75 -8.64 -12.63 -8.00
C ARG A 75 -8.32 -12.71 -9.50
N LYS A 76 -8.09 -13.92 -9.99
CA LYS A 76 -7.98 -14.22 -11.41
C LYS A 76 -9.40 -14.37 -11.99
N LEU A 77 -9.78 -13.50 -12.89
CA LEU A 77 -11.06 -13.59 -13.59
C LEU A 77 -10.97 -14.57 -14.75
N THR A 78 -9.83 -14.60 -15.41
CA THR A 78 -9.48 -15.54 -16.49
C THR A 78 -8.02 -15.95 -16.36
N LYS A 79 -7.53 -16.83 -17.26
CA LYS A 79 -6.10 -17.17 -17.32
C LYS A 79 -5.20 -15.97 -17.64
N ARG A 80 -5.76 -14.91 -18.24
CA ARG A 80 -5.04 -13.73 -18.70
C ARG A 80 -5.33 -12.48 -17.89
N THR A 81 -6.38 -12.48 -17.06
CA THR A 81 -6.91 -11.29 -16.41
C THR A 81 -7.01 -11.48 -14.91
N ARG A 82 -6.50 -10.51 -14.15
CA ARG A 82 -6.60 -10.46 -12.69
C ARG A 82 -7.04 -9.11 -12.18
N LEU A 83 -7.76 -9.15 -11.06
CA LEU A 83 -8.01 -8.00 -10.19
C LEU A 83 -7.10 -8.10 -8.98
N TYR A 84 -6.68 -6.96 -8.45
CA TYR A 84 -5.94 -6.90 -7.19
C TYR A 84 -6.35 -5.67 -6.38
N THR A 85 -6.26 -5.81 -5.07
CA THR A 85 -6.47 -4.71 -4.12
C THR A 85 -5.46 -4.84 -2.99
N ASN A 86 -4.77 -3.75 -2.70
CA ASN A 86 -3.90 -3.60 -1.55
C ASN A 86 -4.45 -2.48 -0.69
N PHE A 87 -4.54 -2.72 0.58
CA PHE A 87 -4.99 -1.76 1.57
C PHE A 87 -4.00 -1.72 2.72
N ASP A 88 -3.65 -0.54 3.18
CA ASP A 88 -2.87 -0.31 4.38
C ASP A 88 -3.44 0.85 5.19
N LEU A 89 -3.58 0.64 6.48
CA LEU A 89 -3.98 1.62 7.48
C LEU A 89 -2.85 1.78 8.50
N PHE A 90 -2.48 3.02 8.77
CA PHE A 90 -1.39 3.41 9.67
C PHE A 90 -1.92 4.36 10.75
N PRO A 91 -2.51 3.86 11.84
CA PRO A 91 -2.90 4.70 12.96
C PRO A 91 -1.68 5.08 13.79
N ASN A 92 -1.61 6.35 14.18
CA ASN A 92 -0.67 6.86 15.17
C ASN A 92 -1.00 6.27 16.55
N VAL A 93 0.01 5.69 17.23
CA VAL A 93 -0.20 5.05 18.55
C VAL A 93 -0.50 6.08 19.64
N GLU A 94 0.04 7.28 19.53
CA GLU A 94 -0.13 8.35 20.51
C GLU A 94 -1.47 9.08 20.34
N GLU A 95 -1.96 9.14 19.08
CA GLU A 95 -3.24 9.77 18.75
C GLU A 95 -3.98 8.96 17.68
N LEU A 96 -4.87 8.06 18.09
CA LEU A 96 -5.59 7.15 17.17
C LEU A 96 -6.53 7.88 16.19
N SER A 97 -6.87 9.15 16.43
CA SER A 97 -7.60 10.00 15.48
C SER A 97 -6.73 10.45 14.31
N ASP A 98 -5.40 10.41 14.49
CA ASP A 98 -4.41 10.63 13.45
C ASP A 98 -4.06 9.30 12.79
N TYR A 99 -4.43 9.17 11.52
CA TYR A 99 -4.15 7.96 10.75
C TYR A 99 -3.98 8.25 9.26
N ARG A 100 -3.24 7.40 8.61
CA ARG A 100 -3.08 7.40 7.15
C ARG A 100 -3.63 6.12 6.56
N LEU A 101 -4.17 6.23 5.35
CA LEU A 101 -4.75 5.11 4.62
C LEU A 101 -4.22 5.11 3.19
N ASN A 102 -3.73 3.97 2.74
CA ASN A 102 -3.34 3.73 1.36
C ASN A 102 -4.23 2.64 0.77
N LEU A 103 -4.91 2.94 -0.32
CA LEU A 103 -5.70 1.98 -1.08
C LEU A 103 -5.18 1.94 -2.52
N ARG A 104 -4.81 0.77 -2.97
CA ARG A 104 -4.48 0.52 -4.38
C ARG A 104 -5.36 -0.60 -4.90
N ALA A 105 -6.05 -0.35 -6.00
CA ALA A 105 -6.81 -1.37 -6.70
C ALA A 105 -6.48 -1.32 -8.19
N GLY A 106 -6.56 -2.45 -8.85
CA GLY A 106 -6.26 -2.49 -10.27
C GLY A 106 -6.77 -3.75 -10.95
N PHE A 107 -6.81 -3.61 -12.25
CA PHE A 107 -7.13 -4.64 -13.21
C PHE A 107 -5.92 -4.81 -14.13
N GLU A 108 -5.49 -6.03 -14.34
CA GLU A 108 -4.38 -6.34 -15.23
C GLU A 108 -4.77 -7.47 -16.19
N THR A 109 -4.53 -7.28 -17.48
CA THR A 109 -4.79 -8.30 -18.48
C THR A 109 -3.58 -8.49 -19.39
N LEU A 110 -3.23 -9.75 -19.64
CA LEU A 110 -2.17 -10.14 -20.57
C LEU A 110 -2.67 -9.95 -22.02
N LEU A 111 -2.01 -9.09 -22.76
CA LEU A 111 -2.31 -8.82 -24.18
C LEU A 111 -1.53 -9.75 -25.11
N ASP A 112 -0.24 -9.93 -24.85
CA ASP A 112 0.65 -10.75 -25.65
C ASP A 112 1.55 -11.60 -24.75
N GLU A 113 1.53 -12.92 -24.95
CA GLU A 113 2.33 -13.87 -24.17
C GLU A 113 3.81 -13.89 -24.58
N ALA A 114 4.10 -13.65 -25.86
CA ALA A 114 5.47 -13.70 -26.35
C ALA A 114 6.31 -12.52 -25.88
N LEU A 115 5.66 -11.37 -25.70
CA LEU A 115 6.28 -10.14 -25.22
C LEU A 115 6.04 -9.91 -23.72
N ASP A 116 5.35 -10.84 -23.04
CA ASP A 116 4.80 -10.63 -21.68
C ASP A 116 4.19 -9.22 -21.51
N MET A 117 3.45 -8.78 -22.54
CA MET A 117 2.85 -7.45 -22.58
C MET A 117 1.50 -7.46 -21.89
N ARG A 118 1.34 -6.58 -20.92
CA ARG A 118 0.14 -6.48 -20.08
C ARG A 118 -0.42 -5.07 -20.08
N LEU A 119 -1.73 -4.95 -20.14
CA LEU A 119 -2.44 -3.71 -19.86
C LEU A 119 -2.85 -3.71 -18.41
N ARG A 120 -2.48 -2.63 -17.68
CA ARG A 120 -2.85 -2.39 -16.29
C ARG A 120 -3.65 -1.11 -16.19
N ALA A 121 -4.87 -1.21 -15.65
CA ALA A 121 -5.64 -0.06 -15.16
C ALA A 121 -5.56 -0.05 -13.64
N PHE A 122 -5.31 1.11 -13.04
CA PHE A 122 -5.17 1.20 -11.59
C PHE A 122 -5.76 2.50 -11.03
N VAL A 123 -6.14 2.42 -9.79
CA VAL A 123 -6.45 3.54 -8.90
C VAL A 123 -5.60 3.41 -7.66
N PHE A 124 -5.06 4.53 -7.20
CA PHE A 124 -4.32 4.65 -5.96
C PHE A 124 -4.83 5.85 -5.19
N ASN A 125 -5.29 5.62 -3.98
CA ASN A 125 -5.77 6.66 -3.08
C ASN A 125 -4.91 6.67 -1.81
N GLN A 126 -4.45 7.86 -1.45
CA GLN A 126 -3.79 8.14 -0.19
C GLN A 126 -4.65 9.11 0.60
N TYR A 127 -4.97 8.74 1.82
CA TYR A 127 -5.72 9.59 2.74
C TYR A 127 -4.90 9.83 4.01
N ASP A 128 -4.91 11.08 4.45
CA ASP A 128 -4.30 11.55 5.68
C ASP A 128 -5.37 12.26 6.50
N SER A 129 -5.60 11.82 7.73
CA SER A 129 -6.66 12.37 8.58
C SER A 129 -6.31 13.76 9.12
N GLN A 130 -5.01 14.07 9.22
CA GLN A 130 -4.49 15.35 9.69
C GLN A 130 -3.50 15.95 8.68
N PRO A 131 -3.97 16.36 7.49
CA PRO A 131 -3.13 17.05 6.54
C PRO A 131 -2.71 18.40 7.12
N GLY A 132 -1.50 18.85 6.80
CA GLY A 132 -1.03 20.18 7.19
C GLY A 132 -2.01 21.29 6.79
N ALA A 133 -1.95 22.43 7.46
CA ALA A 133 -2.88 23.54 7.24
C ALA A 133 -2.88 24.02 5.77
N GLY A 134 -4.04 23.99 5.14
CA GLY A 134 -4.22 24.39 3.74
C GLY A 134 -4.02 23.26 2.72
N PHE A 135 -3.72 22.05 3.17
CA PHE A 135 -3.56 20.88 2.30
C PHE A 135 -4.78 19.96 2.33
N ASN A 136 -5.00 19.24 1.22
CA ASN A 136 -6.08 18.26 1.14
C ASN A 136 -5.58 16.92 1.70
N GLY A 137 -6.35 16.31 2.58
CA GLY A 137 -6.03 14.99 3.15
C GLY A 137 -6.23 13.83 2.20
N ASN A 138 -6.81 14.05 1.02
CA ASN A 138 -7.14 12.97 0.08
C ASN A 138 -6.50 13.18 -1.29
N ASP A 139 -5.60 12.26 -1.67
CA ASP A 139 -4.95 12.22 -2.96
C ASP A 139 -5.42 10.99 -3.75
N LEU A 140 -6.04 11.22 -4.89
CA LEU A 140 -6.52 10.18 -5.79
C LEU A 140 -5.74 10.21 -7.11
N ASN A 141 -5.05 9.12 -7.39
CA ASN A 141 -4.32 8.89 -8.63
C ASN A 141 -4.92 7.70 -9.38
N TYR A 142 -5.05 7.81 -10.68
CA TYR A 142 -5.50 6.71 -11.53
C TYR A 142 -4.78 6.74 -12.88
N GLY A 143 -4.69 5.60 -13.52
CA GLY A 143 -3.98 5.53 -14.78
C GLY A 143 -4.13 4.21 -15.51
N LEU A 144 -3.58 4.23 -16.73
CA LEU A 144 -3.36 3.08 -17.59
C LEU A 144 -1.88 2.94 -17.86
N ALA A 145 -1.38 1.71 -17.85
CA ALA A 145 0.01 1.41 -18.14
C ALA A 145 0.11 0.16 -19.03
N LEU A 146 1.04 0.19 -19.97
CA LEU A 146 1.54 -1.02 -20.63
C LEU A 146 2.79 -1.48 -19.88
N VAL A 147 2.79 -2.73 -19.44
CA VAL A 147 3.88 -3.37 -18.70
C VAL A 147 4.47 -4.47 -19.58
N PHE A 148 5.78 -4.49 -19.70
CA PHE A 148 6.52 -5.52 -20.43
C PHE A 148 7.36 -6.30 -19.42
N GLY A 149 7.30 -7.64 -19.51
CA GLY A 149 8.22 -8.52 -18.77
C GLY A 149 9.50 -8.75 -19.59
N PHE A 150 10.63 -8.79 -18.89
CA PHE A 150 11.93 -9.11 -19.49
C PHE A 150 12.50 -10.33 -18.79
#